data_df6121358f0ad8a08c8c642e4c0c1903
#
_entry.id   df6121358f0ad8a08c8c642e4c0c1903
#
_cell.length_a   1.000
_cell.length_b   1.000
_cell.length_c   1.000
_cell.angle_alpha   90.00
_cell.angle_beta   90.00
_cell.angle_gamma   90.00
#
_symmetry.space_group_name_H-M   'P 1'
#
loop_
_entity.id
_entity.type
_entity.pdbx_description
1 polymer ?
#
loop_
_entity_poly.entity_id
_entity_poly.type
_entity_poly.pdbx_seq_one_letter_code
_entity_poly.pdbx_strand_id
1 'polypeptide(L)'
;MLHMISHGPENGSEAGTPLIIAHGLFGSGRNWGVIAKRLANHRRVIALDMRNHGASPWSEDHSYHALAADIEEVATTLDQPVDLLGHSMGGKAAMVAALSGAPIRRLIVADIAPVGYSHSQQPIIDAMQSVPLDHITNRAEADQALSAHIEDPALRSFLLQSLNVSTQRWRLNLPALSASMDQIIGFPDI
;
A
#
# COMPACT_ATOMS: atom_id res chain seq x y z
N MET A 1 5.18 -2.20 -13.71
CA MET A 1 5.01 -3.30 -12.73
C MET A 1 5.35 -2.81 -11.33
N LEU A 2 4.58 -3.18 -10.32
CA LEU A 2 4.80 -2.83 -8.92
C LEU A 2 6.02 -3.54 -8.32
N HIS A 3 6.62 -2.96 -7.29
CA HIS A 3 7.63 -3.63 -6.47
C HIS A 3 6.98 -4.71 -5.60
N MET A 4 7.60 -5.90 -5.58
CA MET A 4 7.09 -7.08 -4.90
C MET A 4 8.09 -7.59 -3.86
N ILE A 5 7.59 -7.93 -2.67
CA ILE A 5 8.35 -8.60 -1.62
C ILE A 5 7.78 -10.01 -1.49
N SER A 6 8.52 -11.00 -1.99
CA SER A 6 8.10 -12.41 -1.98
C SER A 6 8.59 -13.14 -0.73
N HIS A 7 7.75 -14.01 -0.19
CA HIS A 7 8.04 -14.91 0.90
C HIS A 7 7.52 -16.32 0.57
N GLY A 8 8.25 -17.34 1.02
CA GLY A 8 7.89 -18.76 0.82
C GLY A 8 8.42 -19.31 -0.50
N PRO A 9 7.99 -20.53 -0.88
CA PRO A 9 8.48 -21.23 -2.05
C PRO A 9 8.10 -20.48 -3.34
N GLU A 10 9.07 -20.32 -4.23
CA GLU A 10 8.85 -19.62 -5.51
C GLU A 10 8.09 -20.48 -6.53
N ASN A 11 8.33 -21.79 -6.53
CA ASN A 11 7.69 -22.75 -7.46
C ASN A 11 7.58 -24.12 -6.82
N GLY A 12 6.51 -24.86 -7.14
CA GLY A 12 6.34 -26.27 -6.80
C GLY A 12 4.88 -26.69 -6.66
N SER A 13 4.57 -27.92 -7.04
CA SER A 13 3.24 -28.54 -6.90
C SER A 13 2.73 -28.65 -5.45
N GLU A 14 3.58 -28.40 -4.46
CA GLU A 14 3.25 -28.35 -3.04
C GLU A 14 2.95 -26.93 -2.53
N ALA A 15 3.31 -25.89 -3.31
CA ALA A 15 2.96 -24.52 -2.98
C ALA A 15 1.49 -24.28 -3.32
N GLY A 16 0.66 -24.05 -2.30
CA GLY A 16 -0.75 -23.70 -2.48
C GLY A 16 -0.91 -22.42 -3.32
N THR A 17 -2.15 -22.04 -3.65
CA THR A 17 -2.45 -20.81 -4.41
C THR A 17 -1.70 -19.62 -3.84
N PRO A 18 -0.98 -18.83 -4.66
CA PRO A 18 -0.27 -17.63 -4.21
C PRO A 18 -1.21 -16.62 -3.56
N LEU A 19 -0.72 -15.91 -2.55
CA LEU A 19 -1.42 -14.81 -1.92
C LEU A 19 -0.73 -13.49 -2.26
N ILE A 20 -1.46 -12.56 -2.87
CA ILE A 20 -1.04 -11.17 -3.04
C ILE A 20 -1.61 -10.35 -1.88
N ILE A 21 -0.82 -9.44 -1.33
CA ILE A 21 -1.22 -8.52 -0.26
C ILE A 21 -1.03 -7.08 -0.76
N ALA A 22 -2.14 -6.31 -0.82
CA ALA A 22 -2.19 -4.90 -1.15
C ALA A 22 -2.42 -4.08 0.13
N HIS A 23 -1.45 -3.22 0.48
CA HIS A 23 -1.48 -2.40 1.70
C HIS A 23 -2.40 -1.16 1.58
N GLY A 24 -2.71 -0.54 2.72
CA GLY A 24 -3.45 0.73 2.80
C GLY A 24 -2.58 1.96 2.56
N LEU A 25 -3.24 3.13 2.52
CA LEU A 25 -2.59 4.44 2.35
C LEU A 25 -1.44 4.63 3.36
N PHE A 26 -0.34 5.23 2.92
CA PHE A 26 0.93 5.44 3.64
C PHE A 26 1.70 4.17 4.01
N GLY A 27 1.16 2.98 3.69
CA GLY A 27 1.80 1.70 3.96
C GLY A 27 2.84 1.30 2.92
N SER A 28 3.33 0.08 3.08
CA SER A 28 4.21 -0.61 2.13
C SER A 28 4.12 -2.13 2.33
N GLY A 29 4.64 -2.91 1.40
CA GLY A 29 4.74 -4.36 1.54
C GLY A 29 5.51 -4.79 2.80
N ARG A 30 6.46 -3.97 3.27
CA ARG A 30 7.22 -4.24 4.50
C ARG A 30 6.35 -4.30 5.75
N ASN A 31 5.27 -3.54 5.82
CA ASN A 31 4.36 -3.55 6.97
C ASN A 31 3.71 -4.92 7.19
N TRP A 32 3.59 -5.69 6.11
CA TRP A 32 3.01 -7.04 6.10
C TRP A 32 4.02 -8.16 6.33
N GLY A 33 5.33 -7.85 6.46
CA GLY A 33 6.40 -8.83 6.50
C GLY A 33 6.24 -9.92 7.55
N VAL A 34 5.75 -9.61 8.76
CA VAL A 34 5.50 -10.61 9.83
C VAL A 34 4.36 -11.55 9.44
N ILE A 35 3.26 -11.01 8.92
CA ILE A 35 2.09 -11.78 8.49
C ILE A 35 2.46 -12.61 7.26
N ALA A 36 3.11 -12.01 6.27
CA ALA A 36 3.55 -12.67 5.06
C ALA A 36 4.46 -13.87 5.36
N LYS A 37 5.45 -13.70 6.25
CA LYS A 37 6.34 -14.81 6.68
C LYS A 37 5.58 -15.96 7.34
N ARG A 38 4.58 -15.67 8.19
CA ARG A 38 3.76 -16.72 8.83
C ARG A 38 2.93 -17.49 7.82
N LEU A 39 2.32 -16.81 6.86
CA LEU A 39 1.50 -17.43 5.82
C LEU A 39 2.36 -18.16 4.77
N ALA A 40 3.61 -17.78 4.63
CA ALA A 40 4.55 -18.34 3.66
C ALA A 40 4.98 -19.78 3.97
N ASN A 41 4.67 -20.31 5.14
CA ASN A 41 4.92 -21.72 5.46
C ASN A 41 4.10 -22.70 4.59
N HIS A 42 3.02 -22.22 3.98
CA HIS A 42 2.07 -23.07 3.25
C HIS A 42 1.82 -22.61 1.81
N ARG A 43 2.37 -21.47 1.41
CA ARG A 43 2.12 -20.87 0.09
C ARG A 43 3.10 -19.74 -0.21
N ARG A 44 3.25 -19.39 -1.49
CA ARG A 44 3.91 -18.15 -1.86
C ARG A 44 3.08 -16.95 -1.43
N VAL A 45 3.69 -15.97 -0.77
CA VAL A 45 3.06 -14.72 -0.36
C VAL A 45 3.83 -13.55 -0.97
N ILE A 46 3.13 -12.65 -1.64
CA ILE A 46 3.68 -11.50 -2.35
C ILE A 46 3.05 -10.24 -1.76
N ALA A 47 3.83 -9.50 -0.97
CA ALA A 47 3.41 -8.20 -0.47
C ALA A 47 3.84 -7.11 -1.46
N LEU A 48 2.89 -6.31 -1.92
CA LEU A 48 3.12 -5.24 -2.89
C LEU A 48 3.52 -3.94 -2.19
N ASP A 49 4.39 -3.16 -2.81
CA ASP A 49 4.34 -1.72 -2.66
C ASP A 49 3.37 -1.20 -3.74
N MET A 50 2.25 -0.59 -3.34
CA MET A 50 1.30 -0.03 -4.30
C MET A 50 1.91 1.19 -5.02
N ARG A 51 1.41 1.57 -6.22
CA ARG A 51 1.89 2.79 -6.90
C ARG A 51 1.94 3.98 -5.95
N ASN A 52 2.88 4.87 -6.14
CA ASN A 52 3.14 6.04 -5.29
C ASN A 52 3.62 5.72 -3.86
N HIS A 53 3.94 4.44 -3.56
CA HIS A 53 4.42 3.99 -2.26
C HIS A 53 5.69 3.13 -2.39
N GLY A 54 6.51 3.17 -1.36
CA GLY A 54 7.67 2.28 -1.20
C GLY A 54 8.70 2.40 -2.31
N ALA A 55 8.97 1.29 -2.99
CA ALA A 55 9.88 1.21 -4.13
C ALA A 55 9.14 1.09 -5.48
N SER A 56 7.81 1.17 -5.49
CA SER A 56 7.00 1.15 -6.70
C SER A 56 7.08 2.47 -7.48
N PRO A 57 6.77 2.44 -8.80
CA PRO A 57 6.76 3.64 -9.62
C PRO A 57 5.80 4.71 -9.12
N TRP A 58 6.17 5.96 -9.32
CA TRP A 58 5.33 7.12 -9.09
C TRP A 58 4.51 7.43 -10.33
N SER A 59 3.26 7.87 -10.13
CA SER A 59 2.32 8.24 -11.17
C SER A 59 1.43 9.38 -10.68
N GLU A 60 0.99 10.24 -11.57
CA GLU A 60 -0.03 11.25 -11.27
C GLU A 60 -1.43 10.60 -11.11
N ASP A 61 -1.68 9.53 -11.87
CA ASP A 61 -2.93 8.76 -11.74
C ASP A 61 -2.87 7.81 -10.54
N HIS A 62 -3.72 8.05 -9.56
CA HIS A 62 -3.91 7.21 -8.37
C HIS A 62 -5.36 6.75 -8.22
N SER A 63 -6.09 6.65 -9.34
CA SER A 63 -7.46 6.12 -9.37
C SER A 63 -7.51 4.65 -8.98
N TYR A 64 -8.65 4.18 -8.46
CA TYR A 64 -8.84 2.77 -8.15
C TYR A 64 -8.79 1.86 -9.38
N HIS A 65 -9.15 2.37 -10.56
CA HIS A 65 -8.97 1.62 -11.81
C HIS A 65 -7.48 1.40 -12.13
N ALA A 66 -6.66 2.41 -11.92
CA ALA A 66 -5.23 2.31 -12.13
C ALA A 66 -4.56 1.41 -11.08
N LEU A 67 -4.96 1.50 -9.80
CA LEU A 67 -4.51 0.61 -8.73
C LEU A 67 -4.92 -0.85 -8.99
N ALA A 68 -6.13 -1.08 -9.50
CA ALA A 68 -6.62 -2.40 -9.86
C ALA A 68 -5.85 -3.01 -11.04
N ALA A 69 -5.58 -2.21 -12.07
CA ALA A 69 -4.78 -2.64 -13.22
C ALA A 69 -3.36 -3.05 -12.81
N ASP A 70 -2.73 -2.35 -11.86
CA ASP A 70 -1.44 -2.75 -11.31
C ASP A 70 -1.51 -4.12 -10.60
N ILE A 71 -2.57 -4.37 -9.83
CA ILE A 71 -2.78 -5.65 -9.15
C ILE A 71 -2.98 -6.76 -10.18
N GLU A 72 -3.78 -6.52 -11.22
CA GLU A 72 -4.01 -7.45 -12.32
C GLU A 72 -2.72 -7.77 -13.07
N GLU A 73 -1.89 -6.75 -13.39
CA GLU A 73 -0.59 -6.94 -14.01
C GLU A 73 0.26 -7.93 -13.20
N VAL A 74 0.35 -7.74 -11.87
CA VAL A 74 1.10 -8.67 -11.01
C VAL A 74 0.46 -10.05 -10.97
N ALA A 75 -0.87 -10.16 -10.80
CA ALA A 75 -1.57 -11.43 -10.74
C ALA A 75 -1.36 -12.27 -12.01
N THR A 76 -1.37 -11.62 -13.16
CA THR A 76 -1.16 -12.27 -14.47
C THR A 76 0.24 -12.85 -14.62
N THR A 77 1.26 -12.28 -13.95
CA THR A 77 2.64 -12.83 -14.01
C THR A 77 2.81 -14.18 -13.28
N LEU A 78 1.81 -14.63 -12.53
CA LEU A 78 1.91 -15.82 -11.69
C LEU A 78 1.38 -17.10 -12.37
N ASP A 79 0.96 -17.04 -13.63
CA ASP A 79 0.50 -18.17 -14.47
C ASP A 79 -0.61 -19.03 -13.83
N GLN A 80 -1.26 -18.55 -12.77
CA GLN A 80 -2.36 -19.22 -12.08
C GLN A 80 -3.22 -18.20 -11.32
N PRO A 81 -4.51 -18.50 -11.04
CA PRO A 81 -5.35 -17.66 -10.20
C PRO A 81 -4.74 -17.48 -8.80
N VAL A 82 -4.89 -16.29 -8.24
CA VAL A 82 -4.32 -15.90 -6.94
C VAL A 82 -5.40 -15.69 -5.88
N ASP A 83 -5.05 -15.81 -4.61
CA ASP A 83 -5.81 -15.20 -3.53
C ASP A 83 -5.30 -13.78 -3.34
N LEU A 84 -6.20 -12.83 -3.09
CA LEU A 84 -5.88 -11.41 -2.91
C LEU A 84 -6.38 -10.92 -1.55
N LEU A 85 -5.49 -10.34 -0.75
CA LEU A 85 -5.83 -9.62 0.47
C LEU A 85 -5.56 -8.15 0.25
N GLY A 86 -6.57 -7.31 0.40
CA GLY A 86 -6.46 -5.86 0.37
C GLY A 86 -6.87 -5.24 1.71
N HIS A 87 -6.08 -4.32 2.21
CA HIS A 87 -6.35 -3.56 3.43
C HIS A 87 -6.62 -2.10 3.10
N SER A 88 -7.71 -1.53 3.65
CA SER A 88 -8.07 -0.13 3.49
C SER A 88 -8.08 0.29 1.99
N MET A 89 -7.29 1.29 1.56
CA MET A 89 -7.12 1.67 0.16
C MET A 89 -6.81 0.45 -0.75
N GLY A 90 -5.89 -0.42 -0.34
CA GLY A 90 -5.60 -1.67 -1.06
C GLY A 90 -6.80 -2.62 -1.11
N GLY A 91 -7.69 -2.57 -0.11
CA GLY A 91 -8.96 -3.31 -0.09
C GLY A 91 -9.94 -2.83 -1.16
N LYS A 92 -10.08 -1.52 -1.32
CA LYS A 92 -10.90 -0.95 -2.42
C LYS A 92 -10.30 -1.27 -3.79
N ALA A 93 -8.97 -1.13 -3.95
CA ALA A 93 -8.30 -1.52 -5.19
C ALA A 93 -8.49 -3.02 -5.51
N ALA A 94 -8.44 -3.88 -4.50
CA ALA A 94 -8.65 -5.31 -4.64
C ALA A 94 -10.09 -5.66 -5.05
N MET A 95 -11.10 -4.94 -4.52
CA MET A 95 -12.49 -5.08 -4.94
C MET A 95 -12.66 -4.71 -6.43
N VAL A 96 -12.09 -3.57 -6.83
CA VAL A 96 -12.14 -3.13 -8.24
C VAL A 96 -11.45 -4.14 -9.15
N ALA A 97 -10.27 -4.64 -8.80
CA ALA A 97 -9.56 -5.65 -9.58
C ALA A 97 -10.40 -6.94 -9.75
N ALA A 98 -11.05 -7.41 -8.68
CA ALA A 98 -11.91 -8.59 -8.74
C ALA A 98 -13.14 -8.37 -9.64
N LEU A 99 -13.75 -7.20 -9.59
CA LEU A 99 -14.90 -6.84 -10.42
C LEU A 99 -14.54 -6.62 -11.89
N SER A 100 -13.30 -6.21 -12.16
CA SER A 100 -12.77 -6.01 -13.53
C SER A 100 -12.30 -7.31 -14.21
N GLY A 101 -12.38 -8.46 -13.53
CA GLY A 101 -12.06 -9.76 -14.12
C GLY A 101 -10.60 -10.21 -13.96
N ALA A 102 -9.83 -9.59 -13.07
CA ALA A 102 -8.49 -10.07 -12.72
C ALA A 102 -8.53 -11.55 -12.25
N PRO A 103 -7.47 -12.36 -12.46
CA PRO A 103 -7.45 -13.78 -12.14
C PRO A 103 -7.39 -14.05 -10.63
N ILE A 104 -8.41 -13.60 -9.91
CA ILE A 104 -8.53 -13.70 -8.45
C ILE A 104 -9.46 -14.87 -8.10
N ARG A 105 -8.93 -15.85 -7.36
CA ARG A 105 -9.70 -17.00 -6.87
C ARG A 105 -10.51 -16.67 -5.62
N ARG A 106 -9.90 -15.97 -4.67
CA ARG A 106 -10.53 -15.54 -3.41
C ARG A 106 -10.08 -14.12 -3.08
N LEU A 107 -11.03 -13.33 -2.61
CA LEU A 107 -10.79 -11.95 -2.15
C LEU A 107 -10.99 -11.88 -0.64
N ILE A 108 -10.02 -11.29 0.05
CA ILE A 108 -10.08 -10.91 1.47
C ILE A 108 -9.95 -9.40 1.53
N VAL A 109 -10.98 -8.75 2.08
CA VAL A 109 -10.99 -7.30 2.29
C VAL A 109 -10.91 -7.04 3.79
N ALA A 110 -9.91 -6.29 4.21
CA ALA A 110 -9.68 -5.96 5.61
C ALA A 110 -9.91 -4.47 5.84
N ASP A 111 -10.76 -4.17 6.84
CA ASP A 111 -10.97 -2.85 7.43
C ASP A 111 -11.40 -1.75 6.44
N ILE A 112 -12.28 -2.09 5.48
CA ILE A 112 -12.85 -1.13 4.52
C ILE A 112 -14.13 -1.66 3.87
N ALA A 113 -15.03 -0.78 3.49
CA ALA A 113 -16.22 -1.09 2.69
C ALA A 113 -16.17 -0.42 1.30
N PRO A 114 -16.96 -0.92 0.32
CA PRO A 114 -17.05 -0.36 -1.04
C PRO A 114 -17.94 0.91 -1.06
N VAL A 115 -17.59 1.89 -0.24
CA VAL A 115 -18.34 3.15 -0.08
C VAL A 115 -17.40 4.35 0.00
N GLY A 116 -17.92 5.55 -0.27
CA GLY A 116 -17.23 6.80 0.05
C GLY A 116 -17.24 7.08 1.55
N TYR A 117 -16.16 7.68 2.05
CA TYR A 117 -16.03 8.15 3.42
C TYR A 117 -15.94 9.67 3.45
N SER A 118 -16.41 10.28 4.53
CA SER A 118 -16.41 11.75 4.71
C SER A 118 -15.15 12.30 5.36
N HIS A 119 -14.33 11.43 5.99
CA HIS A 119 -13.08 11.84 6.63
C HIS A 119 -11.91 11.78 5.65
N SER A 120 -11.17 12.87 5.55
CA SER A 120 -10.00 13.00 4.69
C SER A 120 -8.71 12.69 5.48
N GLN A 121 -7.72 12.13 4.79
CA GLN A 121 -6.37 11.95 5.28
C GLN A 121 -5.44 13.12 4.87
N GLN A 122 -6.00 14.18 4.28
CA GLN A 122 -5.23 15.36 3.84
C GLN A 122 -4.41 16.00 4.98
N PRO A 123 -4.94 16.15 6.23
CA PRO A 123 -4.14 16.71 7.32
C PRO A 123 -2.85 15.91 7.63
N ILE A 124 -2.85 14.60 7.39
CA ILE A 124 -1.65 13.76 7.56
C ILE A 124 -0.64 14.05 6.45
N ILE A 125 -1.09 14.19 5.21
CA ILE A 125 -0.22 14.57 4.08
C ILE A 125 0.40 15.95 4.33
N ASP A 126 -0.40 16.92 4.78
CA ASP A 126 0.06 18.27 5.07
C ASP A 126 1.14 18.27 6.18
N ALA A 127 0.91 17.47 7.24
CA ALA A 127 1.89 17.27 8.30
C ALA A 127 3.20 16.66 7.78
N MET A 128 3.11 15.64 6.91
CA MET A 128 4.31 15.02 6.33
C MET A 128 5.05 15.98 5.40
N GLN A 129 4.35 16.80 4.63
CA GLN A 129 4.96 17.79 3.75
C GLN A 129 5.60 18.96 4.52
N SER A 130 5.12 19.25 5.74
CA SER A 130 5.69 20.32 6.59
C SER A 130 7.02 19.94 7.25
N VAL A 131 7.40 18.65 7.24
CA VAL A 131 8.69 18.22 7.83
C VAL A 131 9.86 18.81 7.05
N PRO A 132 10.78 19.56 7.68
CA PRO A 132 11.93 20.19 7.02
C PRO A 132 13.02 19.14 6.74
N LEU A 133 12.82 18.31 5.73
CA LEU A 133 13.63 17.11 5.44
C LEU A 133 15.12 17.41 5.24
N ASP A 134 15.47 18.60 4.73
CA ASP A 134 16.84 19.09 4.53
C ASP A 134 17.61 19.28 5.85
N HIS A 135 16.89 19.44 6.98
CA HIS A 135 17.46 19.56 8.32
C HIS A 135 17.36 18.27 9.14
N ILE A 136 16.70 17.23 8.62
CA ILE A 136 16.51 15.96 9.34
C ILE A 136 17.73 15.06 9.13
N THR A 137 18.37 14.67 10.24
CA THR A 137 19.54 13.76 10.24
C THR A 137 19.20 12.37 10.80
N ASN A 138 18.10 12.27 11.56
CA ASN A 138 17.64 11.03 12.16
C ASN A 138 16.10 11.01 12.32
N ARG A 139 15.55 9.81 12.63
CA ARG A 139 14.11 9.66 12.77
C ARG A 139 13.50 10.36 13.98
N ALA A 140 14.26 10.56 15.04
CA ALA A 140 13.77 11.25 16.23
C ALA A 140 13.47 12.73 15.94
N GLU A 141 14.31 13.39 15.15
CA GLU A 141 14.07 14.75 14.69
C GLU A 141 12.82 14.84 13.80
N ALA A 142 12.62 13.87 12.91
CA ALA A 142 11.41 13.80 12.08
C ALA A 142 10.15 13.52 12.93
N ASP A 143 10.21 12.65 13.95
CA ASP A 143 9.12 12.43 14.90
C ASP A 143 8.77 13.70 15.67
N GLN A 144 9.78 14.43 16.14
CA GLN A 144 9.60 15.71 16.82
C GLN A 144 8.91 16.72 15.91
N ALA A 145 9.28 16.81 14.63
CA ALA A 145 8.63 17.71 13.68
C ALA A 145 7.17 17.31 13.44
N LEU A 146 6.89 16.01 13.26
CA LEU A 146 5.52 15.50 13.10
C LEU A 146 4.65 15.70 14.34
N SER A 147 5.25 15.69 15.55
CA SER A 147 4.49 15.80 16.81
C SER A 147 3.76 17.13 16.97
N ALA A 148 4.16 18.16 16.24
CA ALA A 148 3.47 19.44 16.18
C ALA A 148 2.09 19.37 15.51
N HIS A 149 1.84 18.35 14.69
CA HIS A 149 0.63 18.20 13.87
C HIS A 149 -0.11 16.88 14.12
N ILE A 150 0.58 15.85 14.61
CA ILE A 150 0.03 14.51 14.83
C ILE A 150 0.30 14.10 16.29
N GLU A 151 -0.74 14.02 17.10
CA GLU A 151 -0.61 13.69 18.53
C GLU A 151 -0.25 12.22 18.77
N ASP A 152 -0.87 11.30 17.98
CA ASP A 152 -0.69 9.85 18.16
C ASP A 152 0.74 9.39 17.79
N PRO A 153 1.56 8.91 18.75
CA PRO A 153 2.90 8.44 18.49
C PRO A 153 2.94 7.15 17.67
N ALA A 154 1.88 6.31 17.71
CA ALA A 154 1.81 5.10 16.92
C ALA A 154 1.64 5.44 15.43
N LEU A 155 0.79 6.43 15.13
CA LEU A 155 0.63 6.93 13.77
C LEU A 155 1.93 7.56 13.26
N ARG A 156 2.60 8.41 14.04
CA ARG A 156 3.89 9.00 13.64
C ARG A 156 4.94 7.91 13.34
N SER A 157 5.06 6.92 14.23
CA SER A 157 5.98 5.81 14.04
C SER A 157 5.68 5.01 12.74
N PHE A 158 4.40 4.82 12.42
CA PHE A 158 3.97 4.18 11.18
C PHE A 158 4.38 5.01 9.96
N LEU A 159 4.08 6.31 9.93
CA LEU A 159 4.42 7.20 8.82
C LEU A 159 5.93 7.28 8.59
N LEU A 160 6.71 7.36 9.67
CA LEU A 160 8.17 7.41 9.61
C LEU A 160 8.83 6.15 9.01
N GLN A 161 8.12 5.03 8.89
CA GLN A 161 8.63 3.87 8.16
C GLN A 161 8.83 4.17 6.67
N SER A 162 8.08 5.12 6.12
CA SER A 162 8.23 5.59 4.74
C SER A 162 9.32 6.64 4.55
N LEU A 163 9.91 7.17 5.63
CA LEU A 163 11.00 8.14 5.55
C LEU A 163 12.35 7.46 5.28
N ASN A 164 13.00 7.87 4.20
CA ASN A 164 14.40 7.58 3.94
C ASN A 164 15.25 8.74 4.44
N VAL A 165 15.83 8.60 5.64
CA VAL A 165 16.65 9.64 6.28
C VAL A 165 17.92 9.92 5.47
N SER A 166 18.55 8.89 4.91
CA SER A 166 19.82 9.07 4.18
C SER A 166 19.69 9.87 2.89
N THR A 167 18.52 9.82 2.26
CA THR A 167 18.20 10.61 1.06
C THR A 167 17.28 11.78 1.34
N GLN A 168 16.90 11.97 2.60
CA GLN A 168 16.00 13.05 3.06
C GLN A 168 14.69 13.11 2.25
N ARG A 169 14.08 11.93 1.99
CA ARG A 169 12.88 11.84 1.15
C ARG A 169 11.85 10.88 1.72
N TRP A 170 10.60 11.22 1.58
CA TRP A 170 9.51 10.27 1.73
C TRP A 170 9.51 9.27 0.56
N ARG A 171 9.26 8.00 0.84
CA ARG A 171 8.98 6.95 -0.15
C ARG A 171 7.49 6.93 -0.53
N LEU A 172 6.89 8.09 -0.53
CA LEU A 172 5.49 8.36 -0.85
C LEU A 172 5.45 9.55 -1.80
N ASN A 173 4.71 9.42 -2.88
CA ASN A 173 4.42 10.54 -3.79
C ASN A 173 3.32 11.41 -3.17
N LEU A 174 3.65 12.15 -2.10
CA LEU A 174 2.67 12.95 -1.37
C LEU A 174 1.87 13.93 -2.26
N PRO A 175 2.48 14.59 -3.28
CA PRO A 175 1.71 15.44 -4.19
C PRO A 175 0.61 14.69 -4.95
N ALA A 176 0.90 13.51 -5.52
CA ALA A 176 -0.09 12.72 -6.24
C ALA A 176 -1.17 12.15 -5.31
N LEU A 177 -0.77 11.71 -4.10
CA LEU A 177 -1.73 11.24 -3.08
C LEU A 177 -2.66 12.35 -2.61
N SER A 178 -2.13 13.57 -2.41
CA SER A 178 -2.91 14.76 -2.06
C SER A 178 -3.91 15.10 -3.18
N ALA A 179 -3.46 15.17 -4.42
CA ALA A 179 -4.30 15.48 -5.57
C ALA A 179 -5.41 14.43 -5.80
N SER A 180 -5.20 13.20 -5.36
CA SER A 180 -6.15 12.09 -5.51
C SER A 180 -6.99 11.81 -4.26
N MET A 181 -6.94 12.66 -3.23
CA MET A 181 -7.54 12.37 -1.92
C MET A 181 -9.03 12.06 -2.01
N ASP A 182 -9.79 12.80 -2.81
CA ASP A 182 -11.23 12.57 -2.98
C ASP A 182 -11.51 11.19 -3.61
N GLN A 183 -10.65 10.74 -4.52
CA GLN A 183 -10.75 9.40 -5.09
C GLN A 183 -10.39 8.32 -4.05
N ILE A 184 -9.35 8.55 -3.25
CA ILE A 184 -8.89 7.61 -2.21
C ILE A 184 -9.96 7.38 -1.15
N ILE A 185 -10.63 8.44 -0.68
CA ILE A 185 -11.73 8.31 0.28
C ILE A 185 -13.03 7.82 -0.38
N GLY A 186 -13.19 8.04 -1.68
CA GLY A 186 -14.34 7.59 -2.47
C GLY A 186 -14.35 6.08 -2.75
N PHE A 187 -15.31 5.65 -3.56
CA PHE A 187 -15.34 4.35 -4.24
C PHE A 187 -15.87 4.60 -5.67
N PRO A 188 -15.24 4.04 -6.72
CA PRO A 188 -15.69 4.29 -8.09
C PRO A 188 -16.99 3.57 -8.40
N ASP A 189 -17.72 4.09 -9.39
CA ASP A 189 -18.80 3.36 -10.05
C ASP A 189 -18.18 2.26 -10.94
N ILE A 190 -18.69 1.02 -10.81
CA ILE A 190 -18.18 -0.17 -11.52
C ILE A 190 -19.31 -0.86 -12.24
#